data_fd0c3d207de4d23d85eb7994d28f5d08
#
_entry.id   fd0c3d207de4d23d85eb7994d28f5d08
#
_cell.length_a   1.000
_cell.length_b   1.000
_cell.length_c   1.000
_cell.angle_alpha   90.00
_cell.angle_beta   90.00
_cell.angle_gamma   90.00
#
_symmetry.space_group_name_H-M   'P 1'
#
loop_
_entity.id
_entity.type
_entity.pdbx_description
1 polymer ?
#
loop_
_entity_poly.entity_id
_entity_poly.type
_entity_poly.pdbx_seq_one_letter_code
_entity_poly.pdbx_strand_id
1 'polypeptide(L)'
;MHENRTSYPKRKTEMHQLLQELPKKYKVMAIIKMKKVRSTQILPLRKTLKGEVEFVSIKDRVAKKALESLDVPGIKDMVGELKGQVMLMFTNMSPFKLNVLLAKNKIMMAARGGDIASIDIVVPAKNTGIAPGPMLTEFKEAGI
;
A
#
# COMPACT_ATOMS: atom_id res chain seq x y z
N MET A 1 -4.31 9.28 -27.26
CA MET A 1 -3.57 10.37 -27.90
C MET A 1 -3.76 11.66 -27.13
N HIS A 2 -2.75 12.17 -26.44
CA HIS A 2 -2.75 13.46 -25.73
C HIS A 2 -1.35 14.09 -25.87
N GLU A 3 -0.82 14.06 -27.08
CA GLU A 3 0.55 14.50 -27.37
C GLU A 3 0.75 16.02 -27.33
N ASN A 4 -0.33 16.81 -27.34
CA ASN A 4 -0.25 18.28 -27.44
C ASN A 4 -0.74 19.02 -26.18
N ARG A 5 -0.65 18.42 -25.00
CA ARG A 5 -1.06 19.10 -23.79
C ARG A 5 0.08 19.95 -23.23
N THR A 6 0.05 21.23 -23.47
CA THR A 6 1.06 22.22 -23.03
C THR A 6 0.93 22.63 -21.56
N SER A 7 -0.23 22.36 -20.92
CA SER A 7 -0.47 22.75 -19.52
C SER A 7 -0.97 21.56 -18.70
N TYR A 8 -0.34 21.34 -17.55
CA TYR A 8 -0.73 20.33 -16.56
C TYR A 8 -1.20 21.00 -15.26
N PRO A 9 -2.17 20.40 -14.51
CA PRO A 9 -2.56 20.89 -13.20
C PRO A 9 -1.35 20.99 -12.25
N LYS A 10 -1.24 22.06 -11.50
CA LYS A 10 -0.14 22.34 -10.56
C LYS A 10 0.23 21.13 -9.71
N ARG A 11 -0.76 20.45 -9.11
CA ARG A 11 -0.55 19.26 -8.30
C ARG A 11 0.20 18.12 -9.02
N LYS A 12 0.00 17.95 -10.34
CA LYS A 12 0.72 16.92 -11.11
C LYS A 12 2.17 17.30 -11.34
N THR A 13 2.42 18.58 -11.59
CA THR A 13 3.77 19.10 -11.79
C THR A 13 4.56 19.03 -10.49
N GLU A 14 3.98 19.46 -9.37
CA GLU A 14 4.57 19.37 -8.03
C GLU A 14 4.92 17.92 -7.66
N MET A 15 3.99 16.99 -7.89
CA MET A 15 4.22 15.57 -7.63
C MET A 15 5.31 14.98 -8.53
N HIS A 16 5.39 15.41 -9.79
CA HIS A 16 6.45 14.98 -10.68
C HIS A 16 7.81 15.46 -10.20
N GLN A 17 7.93 16.75 -9.82
CA GLN A 17 9.15 17.35 -9.26
C GLN A 17 9.55 16.65 -7.96
N LEU A 18 8.61 16.44 -7.05
CA LEU A 18 8.85 15.73 -5.79
C LEU A 18 9.46 14.34 -6.04
N LEU A 19 8.96 13.58 -7.03
CA LEU A 19 9.50 12.27 -7.37
C LEU A 19 10.86 12.30 -8.06
N GLN A 20 11.29 13.43 -8.59
CA GLN A 20 12.63 13.61 -9.10
C GLN A 20 13.64 14.00 -8.01
N GLU A 21 13.16 14.62 -6.92
CA GLU A 21 13.99 15.07 -5.79
C GLU A 21 14.16 13.97 -4.73
N LEU A 22 13.09 13.23 -4.38
CA LEU A 22 13.12 12.26 -3.31
C LEU A 22 14.15 11.14 -3.50
N PRO A 23 14.32 10.55 -4.70
CA PRO A 23 15.35 9.52 -4.94
C PRO A 23 16.78 10.04 -4.78
N LYS A 24 16.99 11.35 -4.88
CA LYS A 24 18.30 11.99 -4.63
C LYS A 24 18.55 12.19 -3.14
N LYS A 25 17.48 12.40 -2.37
CA LYS A 25 17.53 12.66 -0.92
C LYS A 25 17.60 11.37 -0.10
N TYR A 26 16.96 10.30 -0.55
CA TYR A 26 16.83 9.04 0.17
C TYR A 26 17.55 7.90 -0.56
N LYS A 27 18.19 7.02 0.21
CA LYS A 27 18.98 5.89 -0.32
C LYS A 27 18.12 4.69 -0.73
N VAL A 28 16.94 4.57 -0.15
CA VAL A 28 16.04 3.42 -0.35
C VAL A 28 14.69 3.92 -0.77
N MET A 29 14.17 3.34 -1.86
CA MET A 29 12.81 3.51 -2.35
C MET A 29 12.10 2.17 -2.32
N ALA A 30 10.87 2.14 -1.82
CA ALA A 30 10.03 0.95 -1.78
C ALA A 30 8.63 1.23 -2.32
N ILE A 31 8.01 0.21 -2.92
CA ILE A 31 6.64 0.25 -3.41
C ILE A 31 5.73 -0.51 -2.45
N ILE A 32 4.67 0.14 -1.99
CA ILE A 32 3.62 -0.47 -1.20
C ILE A 32 2.40 -0.70 -2.10
N LYS A 33 1.97 -1.95 -2.26
CA LYS A 33 0.72 -2.31 -2.93
C LYS A 33 -0.45 -2.04 -1.97
N MET A 34 -1.32 -1.12 -2.35
CA MET A 34 -2.42 -0.63 -1.50
C MET A 34 -3.76 -1.34 -1.75
N LYS A 35 -3.79 -2.35 -2.62
CA LYS A 35 -5.01 -3.12 -2.90
C LYS A 35 -5.55 -3.75 -1.62
N LYS A 36 -6.81 -3.45 -1.30
CA LYS A 36 -7.52 -3.89 -0.08
C LYS A 36 -6.94 -3.39 1.27
N VAL A 37 -5.93 -2.50 1.25
CA VAL A 37 -5.39 -1.88 2.46
C VAL A 37 -6.30 -0.74 2.91
N ARG A 38 -6.67 -0.73 4.19
CA ARG A 38 -7.55 0.28 4.78
C ARG A 38 -6.73 1.47 5.32
N SER A 39 -7.32 2.65 5.30
CA SER A 39 -6.69 3.86 5.87
C SER A 39 -6.36 3.71 7.35
N THR A 40 -7.19 2.97 8.09
CA THR A 40 -6.95 2.63 9.51
C THR A 40 -5.67 1.84 9.77
N GLN A 41 -5.15 1.13 8.76
CA GLN A 41 -3.87 0.41 8.83
C GLN A 41 -2.69 1.33 8.52
N ILE A 42 -2.86 2.24 7.56
CA ILE A 42 -1.79 3.13 7.10
C ILE A 42 -1.56 4.32 8.02
N LEU A 43 -2.61 4.86 8.64
CA LEU A 43 -2.51 6.06 9.49
C LEU A 43 -1.60 5.84 10.72
N PRO A 44 -1.74 4.75 11.50
CA PRO A 44 -0.82 4.46 12.61
C PRO A 44 0.61 4.29 12.13
N LEU A 45 0.81 3.56 11.01
CA LEU A 45 2.14 3.34 10.43
C LEU A 45 2.81 4.66 10.03
N ARG A 46 2.07 5.56 9.40
CA ARG A 46 2.57 6.91 9.06
C ARG A 46 2.95 7.73 10.30
N LYS A 47 2.20 7.59 11.40
CA LYS A 47 2.49 8.28 12.65
C LYS A 47 3.78 7.74 13.29
N THR A 48 3.90 6.42 13.35
CA THR A 48 5.07 5.75 13.95
C THR A 48 6.36 6.00 13.19
N LEU A 49 6.30 6.03 11.86
CA LEU A 49 7.47 6.20 11.00
C LEU A 49 7.69 7.65 10.54
N LYS A 50 6.96 8.60 11.13
CA LYS A 50 7.09 10.03 10.81
C LYS A 50 8.51 10.51 11.10
N GLY A 51 9.14 11.15 10.11
CA GLY A 51 10.53 11.65 10.21
C GLY A 51 11.59 10.66 9.73
N GLU A 52 11.33 9.36 9.74
CA GLU A 52 12.25 8.33 9.24
C GLU A 52 11.88 7.86 7.83
N VAL A 53 10.61 7.96 7.49
CA VAL A 53 10.05 7.49 6.21
C VAL A 53 9.11 8.54 5.61
N GLU A 54 9.32 8.84 4.35
CA GLU A 54 8.43 9.69 3.54
C GLU A 54 7.48 8.82 2.72
N PHE A 55 6.17 9.04 2.88
CA PHE A 55 5.12 8.30 2.16
C PHE A 55 4.49 9.18 1.09
N VAL A 56 4.58 8.77 -0.16
CA VAL A 56 4.04 9.51 -1.31
C VAL A 56 2.97 8.69 -2.01
N SER A 57 1.73 9.19 -1.96
CA SER A 57 0.61 8.63 -2.73
C SER A 57 0.49 9.35 -4.05
N ILE A 58 0.67 8.65 -5.15
CA ILE A 58 0.71 9.23 -6.50
C ILE A 58 0.00 8.32 -7.50
N LYS A 59 -0.46 8.94 -8.60
CA LYS A 59 -1.03 8.17 -9.72
C LYS A 59 0.07 7.48 -10.51
N ASP A 60 -0.12 6.21 -10.84
CA ASP A 60 0.83 5.35 -11.57
C ASP A 60 1.45 6.03 -12.78
N ARG A 61 0.64 6.67 -13.64
CA ARG A 61 1.12 7.33 -14.85
C ARG A 61 2.09 8.48 -14.60
N VAL A 62 1.89 9.23 -13.50
CA VAL A 62 2.78 10.32 -13.13
C VAL A 62 4.05 9.76 -12.50
N ALA A 63 3.92 8.74 -11.65
CA ALA A 63 5.03 8.04 -11.05
C ALA A 63 5.94 7.41 -12.13
N LYS A 64 5.37 6.70 -13.09
CA LYS A 64 6.12 6.09 -14.20
C LYS A 64 6.93 7.13 -14.95
N LYS A 65 6.29 8.21 -15.44
CA LYS A 65 6.99 9.26 -16.19
C LYS A 65 8.11 9.93 -15.38
N ALA A 66 7.87 10.18 -14.09
CA ALA A 66 8.87 10.81 -13.23
C ALA A 66 10.06 9.88 -12.96
N LEU A 67 9.82 8.59 -12.74
CA LEU A 67 10.87 7.62 -12.43
C LEU A 67 11.61 7.16 -13.69
N GLU A 68 10.95 7.01 -14.83
CA GLU A 68 11.58 6.66 -16.11
C GLU A 68 12.60 7.71 -16.59
N SER A 69 12.43 8.97 -16.17
CA SER A 69 13.38 10.05 -16.47
C SER A 69 14.63 10.06 -15.61
N LEU A 70 14.70 9.19 -14.58
CA LEU A 70 15.84 9.09 -13.67
C LEU A 70 16.78 7.98 -14.15
N ASP A 71 18.06 8.31 -14.19
CA ASP A 71 19.13 7.33 -14.49
C ASP A 71 19.63 6.69 -13.18
N VAL A 72 18.79 5.80 -12.60
CA VAL A 72 19.10 5.07 -11.38
C VAL A 72 19.02 3.56 -11.66
N PRO A 73 20.04 2.78 -11.29
CA PRO A 73 20.02 1.33 -11.47
C PRO A 73 18.80 0.67 -10.82
N GLY A 74 18.14 -0.26 -11.55
CA GLY A 74 16.97 -0.98 -11.05
C GLY A 74 15.64 -0.22 -11.08
N ILE A 75 15.64 1.07 -11.48
CA ILE A 75 14.41 1.86 -11.50
C ILE A 75 13.41 1.35 -12.55
N LYS A 76 13.89 0.80 -13.65
CA LYS A 76 13.06 0.23 -14.73
C LYS A 76 12.25 -0.96 -14.25
N ASP A 77 12.84 -1.83 -13.44
CA ASP A 77 12.17 -3.00 -12.86
C ASP A 77 11.07 -2.52 -11.87
N MET A 78 11.39 -1.53 -11.05
CA MET A 78 10.41 -0.91 -10.15
C MET A 78 9.25 -0.26 -10.88
N VAL A 79 9.49 0.41 -12.00
CA VAL A 79 8.43 1.02 -12.82
C VAL A 79 7.46 -0.04 -13.36
N GLY A 80 7.95 -1.23 -13.68
CA GLY A 80 7.13 -2.39 -14.07
C GLY A 80 6.12 -2.83 -12.99
N GLU A 81 6.49 -2.69 -11.73
CA GLU A 81 5.65 -3.03 -10.56
C GLU A 81 4.63 -1.95 -10.19
N LEU A 82 4.70 -0.75 -10.77
CA LEU A 82 3.74 0.33 -10.55
C LEU A 82 2.42 0.06 -11.30
N LYS A 83 1.63 -0.87 -10.77
CA LYS A 83 0.32 -1.24 -11.33
C LYS A 83 -0.76 -1.12 -10.25
N GLY A 84 -1.83 -0.40 -10.57
CA GLY A 84 -2.99 -0.23 -9.70
C GLY A 84 -2.77 0.77 -8.56
N GLN A 85 -3.31 0.48 -7.39
CA GLN A 85 -3.18 1.37 -6.23
C GLN A 85 -1.84 1.12 -5.54
N VAL A 86 -0.90 2.03 -5.73
CA VAL A 86 0.42 1.98 -5.13
C VAL A 86 0.74 3.24 -4.33
N MET A 87 1.60 3.10 -3.35
CA MET A 87 2.20 4.18 -2.59
C MET A 87 3.71 3.99 -2.61
N LEU A 88 4.45 5.05 -2.82
CA LEU A 88 5.89 5.05 -2.73
C LEU A 88 6.33 5.41 -1.32
N MET A 89 7.40 4.80 -0.89
CA MET A 89 8.00 5.01 0.42
C MET A 89 9.50 5.27 0.22
N PHE A 90 10.00 6.33 0.82
CA PHE A 90 11.39 6.74 0.74
C PHE A 90 12.00 6.78 2.14
N THR A 91 13.20 6.23 2.31
CA THR A 91 13.88 6.19 3.60
C THR A 91 15.40 6.07 3.44
N ASN A 92 16.13 6.43 4.51
CA ASN A 92 17.56 6.18 4.62
C ASN A 92 17.87 4.93 5.46
N MET A 93 16.83 4.27 6.00
CA MET A 93 17.00 3.02 6.73
C MET A 93 17.33 1.86 5.81
N SER A 94 18.03 0.86 6.35
CA SER A 94 18.26 -0.39 5.64
C SER A 94 16.93 -1.11 5.37
N PRO A 95 16.75 -1.76 4.20
CA PRO A 95 15.54 -2.52 3.87
C PRO A 95 15.17 -3.58 4.91
N PHE A 96 16.18 -4.21 5.51
CA PHE A 96 15.99 -5.22 6.57
C PHE A 96 15.37 -4.60 7.83
N LYS A 97 15.91 -3.47 8.30
CA LYS A 97 15.35 -2.72 9.45
C LYS A 97 13.92 -2.29 9.17
N LEU A 98 13.67 -1.79 7.97
CA LEU A 98 12.35 -1.38 7.52
C LEU A 98 11.36 -2.56 7.58
N ASN A 99 11.73 -3.73 7.07
CA ASN A 99 10.88 -4.92 7.09
C ASN A 99 10.55 -5.36 8.52
N VAL A 100 11.53 -5.36 9.42
CA VAL A 100 11.31 -5.66 10.85
C VAL A 100 10.33 -4.67 11.49
N LEU A 101 10.46 -3.38 11.20
CA LEU A 101 9.55 -2.35 11.70
C LEU A 101 8.13 -2.54 11.16
N LEU A 102 7.97 -2.84 9.89
CA LEU A 102 6.67 -3.14 9.29
C LEU A 102 6.03 -4.38 9.91
N ALA A 103 6.82 -5.43 10.16
CA ALA A 103 6.34 -6.65 10.81
C ALA A 103 5.87 -6.41 12.25
N LYS A 104 6.56 -5.57 13.01
CA LYS A 104 6.17 -5.18 14.38
C LYS A 104 4.90 -4.34 14.44
N ASN A 105 4.62 -3.56 13.40
CA ASN A 105 3.46 -2.68 13.32
C ASN A 105 2.25 -3.32 12.60
N LYS A 106 2.19 -4.65 12.53
CA LYS A 106 1.00 -5.36 12.04
C LYS A 106 -0.19 -5.12 12.96
N ILE A 107 -1.33 -4.77 12.37
CA ILE A 107 -2.57 -4.51 13.10
C ILE A 107 -3.54 -5.65 12.83
N MET A 108 -4.07 -6.26 13.90
CA MET A 108 -5.15 -7.24 13.81
C MET A 108 -6.47 -6.49 13.60
N MET A 109 -7.22 -6.88 12.60
CA MET A 109 -8.50 -6.28 12.24
C MET A 109 -9.50 -7.36 11.86
N ALA A 110 -10.79 -7.10 12.11
CA ALA A 110 -11.85 -7.96 11.62
C ALA A 110 -11.87 -7.98 10.08
N ALA A 111 -12.02 -9.18 9.51
CA ALA A 111 -12.20 -9.37 8.09
C ALA A 111 -13.51 -8.73 7.62
N ARG A 112 -13.57 -8.38 6.35
CA ARG A 112 -14.79 -7.91 5.67
C ARG A 112 -15.19 -8.91 4.59
N GLY A 113 -16.46 -8.90 4.24
CA GLY A 113 -16.96 -9.67 3.10
C GLY A 113 -16.11 -9.40 1.83
N GLY A 114 -15.67 -10.45 1.15
CA GLY A 114 -14.78 -10.40 -0.01
C GLY A 114 -13.28 -10.28 0.30
N ASP A 115 -12.86 -10.25 1.56
CA ASP A 115 -11.46 -10.45 1.91
C ASP A 115 -11.06 -11.91 1.69
N ILE A 116 -9.85 -12.14 1.20
CA ILE A 116 -9.30 -13.49 1.00
C ILE A 116 -8.29 -13.74 2.12
N ALA A 117 -8.52 -14.79 2.89
CA ALA A 117 -7.57 -15.24 3.91
C ALA A 117 -6.27 -15.71 3.26
N SER A 118 -5.14 -15.39 3.86
CA SER A 118 -3.82 -15.85 3.41
C SER A 118 -3.45 -17.23 3.93
N ILE A 119 -4.21 -17.73 4.90
CA ILE A 119 -4.07 -19.04 5.54
C ILE A 119 -5.45 -19.66 5.71
N ASP A 120 -5.51 -20.98 5.82
CA ASP A 120 -6.75 -21.69 6.13
C ASP A 120 -7.23 -21.32 7.53
N ILE A 121 -8.50 -20.98 7.63
CA ILE A 121 -9.13 -20.64 8.90
C ILE A 121 -9.92 -21.84 9.37
N VAL A 122 -9.46 -22.46 10.46
CA VAL A 122 -10.18 -23.57 11.11
C VAL A 122 -11.12 -22.98 12.17
N VAL A 123 -12.41 -23.19 12.00
CA VAL A 123 -13.42 -22.81 12.99
C VAL A 123 -13.75 -24.05 13.83
N PRO A 124 -13.26 -24.14 15.09
CA PRO A 124 -13.56 -25.27 15.95
C PRO A 124 -15.05 -25.28 16.32
N ALA A 125 -15.61 -26.47 16.47
CA ALA A 125 -16.97 -26.64 16.97
C ALA A 125 -17.08 -26.01 18.38
N LYS A 126 -17.79 -24.91 18.51
CA LYS A 126 -17.92 -24.13 19.73
C LYS A 126 -19.30 -23.49 19.80
N ASN A 127 -19.82 -23.36 21.02
CA ASN A 127 -21.01 -22.57 21.22
C ASN A 127 -20.73 -21.10 20.88
N THR A 128 -21.44 -20.56 19.89
CA THR A 128 -21.28 -19.20 19.42
C THR A 128 -21.91 -18.16 20.36
N GLY A 129 -22.78 -18.58 21.30
CA GLY A 129 -23.55 -17.67 22.14
C GLY A 129 -24.64 -16.89 21.39
N ILE A 130 -24.85 -17.20 20.12
CA ILE A 130 -25.85 -16.54 19.27
C ILE A 130 -27.17 -17.30 19.42
N ALA A 131 -28.25 -16.58 19.77
CA ALA A 131 -29.58 -17.15 19.87
C ALA A 131 -30.09 -17.67 18.51
N PRO A 132 -30.89 -18.75 18.49
CA PRO A 132 -31.52 -19.24 17.27
C PRO A 132 -32.31 -18.13 16.57
N GLY A 133 -32.01 -17.88 15.31
CA GLY A 133 -32.65 -16.82 14.53
C GLY A 133 -32.12 -16.77 13.09
N PRO A 134 -32.41 -15.69 12.36
CA PRO A 134 -31.99 -15.54 10.94
C PRO A 134 -30.50 -15.75 10.69
N MET A 135 -29.64 -15.44 11.67
CA MET A 135 -28.20 -15.65 11.56
C MET A 135 -27.79 -17.12 11.42
N LEU A 136 -28.59 -18.09 11.90
CA LEU A 136 -28.32 -19.51 11.71
C LEU A 136 -28.37 -19.91 10.23
N THR A 137 -29.22 -19.26 9.45
CA THR A 137 -29.29 -19.51 8.01
C THR A 137 -28.01 -19.06 7.31
N GLU A 138 -27.50 -17.89 7.69
CA GLU A 138 -26.21 -17.37 7.15
C GLU A 138 -25.04 -18.29 7.50
N PHE A 139 -24.98 -18.86 8.72
CA PHE A 139 -23.96 -19.83 9.10
C PHE A 139 -24.05 -21.12 8.27
N LYS A 140 -25.25 -21.64 8.06
CA LYS A 140 -25.47 -22.85 7.22
C LYS A 140 -25.06 -22.58 5.77
N GLU A 141 -25.39 -21.42 5.22
CA GLU A 141 -24.98 -21.02 3.86
C GLU A 141 -23.46 -20.85 3.76
N ALA A 142 -22.80 -20.42 4.83
CA ALA A 142 -21.35 -20.33 4.91
C ALA A 142 -20.65 -21.68 5.16
N GLY A 143 -21.40 -22.78 5.37
CA GLY A 143 -20.86 -24.10 5.62
C GLY A 143 -20.30 -24.30 7.03
N ILE A 144 -20.75 -23.51 7.99
CA ILE A 144 -20.35 -23.53 9.40
C ILE A 144 -21.43 -24.20 10.26
#